data_23538ff8cca44667e66bfa66b6652069
#
_entry.id   23538ff8cca44667e66bfa66b6652069
#
_cell.length_a   1.000
_cell.length_b   1.000
_cell.length_c   1.000
_cell.angle_alpha   90.00
_cell.angle_beta   90.00
_cell.angle_gamma   90.00
#
_symmetry.space_group_name_H-M   'P 1'
#
loop_
_entity.id
_entity.type
_entity.pdbx_description
1 polymer ?
#
loop_
_entity_poly.entity_id
_entity_poly.type
_entity_poly.pdbx_seq_one_letter_code
_entity_poly.pdbx_strand_id
1 'polypeptide(L)'
;NSSNLQEMFFTSKLSTSVLYNERIKSKITQAVGRCTRSTNDYAVVFVVGRDLENILVSQDKQKLFDPELRAEIETGYSVSRQAETIEDLIEIAGLGFTRTNEWDEIDKRIITRRNKFQAENSFNNINIELHSAAILEVQYQYKLWDKDYTAAITIAEKIFSILKDRDLFGYRQYWNYQLGSLYNRLYLNENNPLYAEKANAHYSQAAAFSNTINWFNNLKVQTEK
;
A
#
# COMPACT_ATOMS: atom_id res chain seq x y z
N ASN A 1 -4.14 8.18 -12.76
CA ASN A 1 -5.44 8.86 -12.66
C ASN A 1 -6.32 8.14 -11.66
N SER A 2 -6.24 8.54 -10.40
CA SER A 2 -7.12 8.01 -9.35
C SER A 2 -8.44 8.81 -9.38
N SER A 3 -9.37 8.39 -10.24
CA SER A 3 -10.73 8.93 -10.29
C SER A 3 -11.63 8.41 -9.16
N ASN A 4 -11.13 7.47 -8.37
CA ASN A 4 -11.84 6.89 -7.23
C ASN A 4 -11.51 7.68 -5.96
N LEU A 5 -12.52 8.11 -5.21
CA LEU A 5 -12.37 8.83 -3.95
C LEU A 5 -11.51 8.08 -2.92
N GLN A 6 -11.62 6.76 -2.88
CA GLN A 6 -10.79 5.90 -2.04
C GLN A 6 -9.31 5.99 -2.45
N GLU A 7 -9.02 5.96 -3.75
CA GLU A 7 -7.67 6.10 -4.28
C GLU A 7 -7.08 7.49 -3.94
N MET A 8 -7.88 8.54 -4.08
CA MET A 8 -7.48 9.90 -3.70
C MET A 8 -7.18 9.99 -2.21
N PHE A 9 -8.00 9.38 -1.37
CA PHE A 9 -7.76 9.32 0.07
C PHE A 9 -6.44 8.61 0.38
N PHE A 10 -6.22 7.42 -0.18
CA PHE A 10 -4.96 6.68 0.01
C PHE A 10 -3.76 7.47 -0.51
N THR A 11 -3.88 8.10 -1.67
CA THR A 11 -2.78 8.85 -2.28
C THR A 11 -2.42 10.10 -1.47
N SER A 12 -3.41 10.87 -1.03
CA SER A 12 -3.16 12.14 -0.36
C SER A 12 -2.88 12.03 1.13
N LYS A 13 -3.42 11.01 1.81
CA LYS A 13 -3.37 10.88 3.26
C LYS A 13 -2.54 9.71 3.77
N LEU A 14 -2.55 8.61 3.02
CA LEU A 14 -1.80 7.43 3.35
C LEU A 14 -0.50 7.32 2.52
N SER A 15 -0.08 8.41 1.86
CA SER A 15 1.12 8.41 1.01
C SER A 15 2.40 7.97 1.73
N THR A 16 2.45 8.15 3.04
CA THR A 16 3.54 7.69 3.92
C THR A 16 3.15 6.46 4.74
N SER A 17 1.91 5.97 4.62
CA SER A 17 1.43 4.85 5.40
C SER A 17 1.88 3.51 4.82
N VAL A 18 1.90 2.52 5.69
CA VAL A 18 2.21 1.12 5.36
C VAL A 18 1.32 0.59 4.23
N LEU A 19 0.02 0.91 4.23
CA LEU A 19 -0.92 0.43 3.21
C LEU A 19 -0.64 0.95 1.81
N TYR A 20 -0.32 2.24 1.69
CA TYR A 20 0.05 2.82 0.40
C TYR A 20 1.33 2.18 -0.12
N ASN A 21 2.30 2.02 0.75
CA ASN A 21 3.57 1.38 0.44
C ASN A 21 3.39 -0.09 0.05
N GLU A 22 2.60 -0.87 0.79
CA GLU A 22 2.28 -2.26 0.45
C GLU A 22 1.54 -2.39 -0.89
N ARG A 23 0.67 -1.44 -1.22
CA ARG A 23 -0.01 -1.40 -2.51
C ARG A 23 0.95 -1.14 -3.66
N ILE A 24 1.89 -0.20 -3.50
CA ILE A 24 2.93 0.08 -4.49
C ILE A 24 3.85 -1.14 -4.63
N LYS A 25 4.33 -1.71 -3.51
CA LYS A 25 5.10 -2.94 -3.47
C LYS A 25 4.41 -4.05 -4.27
N SER A 26 3.14 -4.31 -3.97
CA SER A 26 2.36 -5.35 -4.65
C SER A 26 2.29 -5.14 -6.16
N LYS A 27 2.05 -3.90 -6.60
CA LYS A 27 2.02 -3.57 -8.04
C LYS A 27 3.38 -3.78 -8.71
N ILE A 28 4.47 -3.36 -8.07
CA ILE A 28 5.83 -3.54 -8.58
C ILE A 28 6.18 -5.03 -8.65
N THR A 29 5.97 -5.77 -7.55
CA THR A 29 6.22 -7.22 -7.49
C THR A 29 5.42 -7.98 -8.54
N GLN A 30 4.15 -7.64 -8.74
CA GLN A 30 3.32 -8.25 -9.78
C GLN A 30 3.80 -7.91 -11.20
N ALA A 31 4.29 -6.69 -11.43
CA ALA A 31 4.81 -6.30 -12.73
C ALA A 31 6.10 -7.06 -13.06
N VAL A 32 7.05 -7.11 -12.12
CA VAL A 32 8.32 -7.81 -12.27
C VAL A 32 8.11 -9.33 -12.37
N GLY A 33 7.27 -9.91 -11.50
CA GLY A 33 6.98 -11.34 -11.49
C GLY A 33 6.23 -11.88 -12.73
N ARG A 34 5.78 -10.99 -13.64
CA ARG A 34 5.24 -11.42 -14.95
C ARG A 34 6.32 -11.68 -16.00
N CYS A 35 7.53 -11.22 -15.75
CA CYS A 35 8.64 -11.33 -16.69
C CYS A 35 9.29 -12.72 -16.66
N THR A 36 9.14 -13.47 -15.55
CA THR A 36 9.72 -14.81 -15.38
C THR A 36 8.63 -15.81 -15.01
N ARG A 37 8.55 -16.94 -15.74
CA ARG A 37 7.52 -17.98 -15.53
C ARG A 37 8.11 -19.32 -15.09
N SER A 38 9.42 -19.51 -15.25
CA SER A 38 10.14 -20.71 -14.87
C SER A 38 11.53 -20.36 -14.34
N THR A 39 12.19 -21.31 -13.72
CA THR A 39 13.57 -21.18 -13.22
C THR A 39 14.60 -20.90 -14.32
N ASN A 40 14.24 -21.13 -15.58
CA ASN A 40 15.10 -20.91 -16.74
C ASN A 40 14.76 -19.65 -17.54
N ASP A 41 13.73 -18.90 -17.09
CA ASP A 41 13.34 -17.63 -17.73
C ASP A 41 14.16 -16.51 -17.14
N TYR A 42 14.69 -15.65 -18.00
CA TYR A 42 15.45 -14.48 -17.60
C TYR A 42 14.80 -13.23 -18.17
N ALA A 43 14.78 -12.18 -17.37
CA ALA A 43 14.28 -10.88 -17.78
C ALA A 43 15.17 -9.77 -17.25
N VAL A 44 15.38 -8.75 -18.06
CA VAL A 44 15.97 -7.48 -17.62
C VAL A 44 14.86 -6.45 -17.57
N VAL A 45 14.71 -5.79 -16.43
CA VAL A 45 13.66 -4.81 -16.20
C VAL A 45 14.28 -3.41 -16.21
N PHE A 46 13.90 -2.61 -17.20
CA PHE A 46 14.26 -1.20 -17.23
C PHE A 46 13.21 -0.37 -16.52
N VAL A 47 13.64 0.37 -15.50
CA VAL A 47 12.79 1.28 -14.75
C VAL A 47 12.98 2.69 -15.25
N VAL A 48 11.91 3.32 -15.74
CA VAL A 48 11.94 4.67 -16.30
C VAL A 48 10.90 5.54 -15.60
N GLY A 49 11.30 6.70 -15.11
CA GLY A 49 10.42 7.69 -14.50
C GLY A 49 10.77 8.00 -13.05
N ARG A 50 10.82 9.31 -12.74
CA ARG A 50 11.29 9.82 -11.43
C ARG A 50 10.52 9.30 -10.24
N ASP A 51 9.20 9.16 -10.33
CA ASP A 51 8.38 8.73 -9.19
C ASP A 51 8.68 7.28 -8.81
N LEU A 52 8.83 6.41 -9.81
CA LEU A 52 9.16 5.01 -9.58
C LEU A 52 10.62 4.86 -9.12
N GLU A 53 11.54 5.59 -9.73
CA GLU A 53 12.94 5.65 -9.31
C GLU A 53 13.06 6.05 -7.83
N ASN A 54 12.40 7.14 -7.42
CA ASN A 54 12.40 7.61 -6.03
C ASN A 54 11.89 6.56 -5.02
N ILE A 55 10.98 5.70 -5.45
CA ILE A 55 10.49 4.60 -4.62
C ILE A 55 11.54 3.50 -4.50
N LEU A 56 12.15 3.11 -5.62
CA LEU A 56 13.09 1.99 -5.69
C LEU A 56 14.46 2.33 -5.09
N VAL A 57 14.88 3.60 -5.14
CA VAL A 57 16.17 4.07 -4.60
C VAL A 57 16.09 4.39 -3.10
N SER A 58 14.91 4.69 -2.57
CA SER A 58 14.72 5.01 -1.15
C SER A 58 14.98 3.78 -0.28
N GLN A 59 15.99 3.83 0.59
CA GLN A 59 16.36 2.72 1.48
C GLN A 59 15.20 2.27 2.39
N ASP A 60 14.38 3.21 2.88
CA ASP A 60 13.24 2.87 3.73
C ASP A 60 12.13 2.16 2.94
N LYS A 61 11.90 2.57 1.69
CA LYS A 61 10.92 1.92 0.82
C LYS A 61 11.42 0.57 0.28
N GLN A 62 12.72 0.42 0.07
CA GLN A 62 13.31 -0.87 -0.31
C GLN A 62 13.11 -1.96 0.74
N LYS A 63 13.05 -1.61 2.04
CA LYS A 63 12.76 -2.54 3.13
C LYS A 63 11.37 -3.19 3.05
N LEU A 64 10.48 -2.62 2.24
CA LEU A 64 9.15 -3.18 2.01
C LEU A 64 9.16 -4.37 1.05
N PHE A 65 10.15 -4.45 0.16
CA PHE A 65 10.25 -5.54 -0.81
C PHE A 65 10.81 -6.80 -0.17
N ASP A 66 10.45 -7.94 -0.76
CA ASP A 66 11.04 -9.21 -0.35
C ASP A 66 12.57 -9.18 -0.54
N PRO A 67 13.34 -9.89 0.29
CA PRO A 67 14.79 -9.84 0.28
C PRO A 67 15.41 -10.07 -1.10
N GLU A 68 14.81 -10.92 -1.91
CA GLU A 68 15.26 -11.22 -3.27
C GLU A 68 15.09 -10.02 -4.20
N LEU A 69 13.87 -9.51 -4.33
CA LEU A 69 13.58 -8.33 -5.16
C LEU A 69 14.35 -7.09 -4.68
N ARG A 70 14.49 -6.92 -3.36
CA ARG A 70 15.31 -5.83 -2.79
C ARG A 70 16.77 -5.94 -3.22
N ALA A 71 17.35 -7.16 -3.20
CA ALA A 71 18.73 -7.39 -3.62
C ALA A 71 18.93 -7.12 -5.11
N GLU A 72 17.97 -7.51 -5.95
CA GLU A 72 17.98 -7.24 -7.39
C GLU A 72 17.90 -5.73 -7.67
N ILE A 73 16.97 -5.02 -7.03
CA ILE A 73 16.82 -3.57 -7.18
C ILE A 73 18.10 -2.83 -6.78
N GLU A 74 18.68 -3.16 -5.61
CA GLU A 74 19.89 -2.50 -5.12
C GLU A 74 21.10 -2.79 -6.01
N THR A 75 21.20 -4.02 -6.51
CA THR A 75 22.28 -4.40 -7.42
C THR A 75 22.10 -3.72 -8.78
N GLY A 76 20.92 -3.77 -9.36
CA GLY A 76 20.61 -3.10 -10.63
C GLY A 76 20.86 -1.59 -10.56
N TYR A 77 20.44 -0.94 -9.48
CA TYR A 77 20.73 0.48 -9.25
C TYR A 77 22.22 0.77 -9.16
N SER A 78 22.96 -0.07 -8.41
CA SER A 78 24.42 0.08 -8.25
C SER A 78 25.18 -0.08 -9.56
N VAL A 79 24.73 -1.01 -10.42
CA VAL A 79 25.35 -1.30 -11.72
C VAL A 79 24.98 -0.23 -12.74
N SER A 80 23.70 0.14 -12.85
CA SER A 80 23.24 1.13 -13.82
C SER A 80 23.80 2.54 -13.57
N ARG A 81 24.19 2.87 -12.34
CA ARG A 81 24.88 4.14 -12.05
C ARG A 81 26.31 4.24 -12.61
N GLN A 82 26.89 3.13 -13.04
CA GLN A 82 28.22 3.10 -13.65
C GLN A 82 28.15 3.33 -15.16
N ALA A 83 26.95 3.21 -15.75
CA ALA A 83 26.73 3.50 -17.16
C ALA A 83 26.75 5.02 -17.41
N GLU A 84 27.52 5.45 -18.37
CA GLU A 84 27.59 6.84 -18.81
C GLU A 84 26.76 7.06 -20.08
N THR A 85 26.56 6.00 -20.85
CA THR A 85 25.84 6.03 -22.13
C THR A 85 24.68 5.01 -22.15
N ILE A 86 23.82 5.11 -23.18
CA ILE A 86 22.77 4.12 -23.42
C ILE A 86 23.38 2.79 -23.85
N GLU A 87 24.47 2.82 -24.59
CA GLU A 87 25.22 1.67 -25.05
C GLU A 87 25.74 0.86 -23.87
N ASP A 88 26.28 1.52 -22.83
CA ASP A 88 26.69 0.85 -21.59
C ASP A 88 25.53 0.13 -20.90
N LEU A 89 24.35 0.76 -20.86
CA LEU A 89 23.15 0.13 -20.30
C LEU A 89 22.70 -1.10 -21.09
N ILE A 90 22.82 -1.06 -22.42
CA ILE A 90 22.52 -2.20 -23.29
C ILE A 90 23.52 -3.34 -23.07
N GLU A 91 24.80 -3.02 -22.92
CA GLU A 91 25.85 -4.01 -22.64
C GLU A 91 25.61 -4.68 -21.28
N ILE A 92 25.34 -3.90 -20.24
CA ILE A 92 24.99 -4.41 -18.90
C ILE A 92 23.76 -5.32 -18.97
N ALA A 93 22.73 -4.93 -19.70
CA ALA A 93 21.54 -5.74 -19.90
C ALA A 93 21.87 -7.06 -20.64
N GLY A 94 22.78 -7.00 -21.60
CA GLY A 94 23.29 -8.15 -22.35
C GLY A 94 23.90 -9.21 -21.45
N LEU A 95 24.64 -8.82 -20.41
CA LEU A 95 25.23 -9.74 -19.43
C LEU A 95 24.17 -10.61 -18.75
N GLY A 96 22.99 -10.05 -18.46
CA GLY A 96 21.87 -10.77 -17.86
C GLY A 96 21.34 -11.91 -18.75
N PHE A 97 21.48 -11.79 -20.07
CA PHE A 97 21.03 -12.81 -21.03
C PHE A 97 22.14 -13.80 -21.40
N THR A 98 23.39 -13.35 -21.52
CA THR A 98 24.52 -14.18 -21.92
C THR A 98 25.06 -15.07 -20.82
N ARG A 99 24.85 -14.67 -19.57
CA ARG A 99 25.27 -15.43 -18.38
C ARG A 99 26.73 -15.86 -18.41
N THR A 100 27.61 -14.91 -18.76
CA THR A 100 29.06 -15.07 -18.75
C THR A 100 29.63 -15.02 -17.33
N ASN A 101 30.95 -15.25 -17.17
CA ASN A 101 31.64 -15.15 -15.87
C ASN A 101 31.44 -13.78 -15.19
N GLU A 102 31.23 -12.73 -15.97
CA GLU A 102 30.92 -11.38 -15.43
C GLU A 102 29.55 -11.34 -14.77
N TRP A 103 28.56 -12.07 -15.33
CA TRP A 103 27.27 -12.25 -14.69
C TRP A 103 27.41 -12.99 -13.36
N ASP A 104 28.28 -13.99 -13.26
CA ASP A 104 28.48 -14.74 -12.03
C ASP A 104 28.88 -13.84 -10.85
N GLU A 105 29.65 -12.79 -11.12
CA GLU A 105 29.99 -11.79 -10.09
C GLU A 105 28.80 -10.94 -9.68
N ILE A 106 27.93 -10.58 -10.61
CA ILE A 106 26.68 -9.86 -10.33
C ILE A 106 25.74 -10.74 -9.51
N ASP A 107 25.58 -11.99 -9.92
CA ASP A 107 24.70 -12.97 -9.23
C ASP A 107 25.18 -13.24 -7.79
N LYS A 108 26.46 -13.41 -7.57
CA LYS A 108 27.04 -13.53 -6.21
C LYS A 108 26.74 -12.32 -5.34
N ARG A 109 26.76 -11.10 -5.89
CA ARG A 109 26.38 -9.88 -5.17
C ARG A 109 24.89 -9.88 -4.80
N ILE A 110 24.01 -10.29 -5.73
CA ILE A 110 22.58 -10.43 -5.47
C ILE A 110 22.34 -11.42 -4.34
N ILE A 111 22.93 -12.61 -4.42
CA ILE A 111 22.81 -13.66 -3.38
C ILE A 111 23.30 -13.16 -2.02
N THR A 112 24.44 -12.51 -1.98
CA THR A 112 25.02 -11.96 -0.74
C THR A 112 24.09 -10.93 -0.10
N ARG A 113 23.56 -10.00 -0.90
CA ARG A 113 22.61 -9.00 -0.43
C ARG A 113 21.29 -9.62 0.04
N ARG A 114 20.75 -10.58 -0.72
CA ARG A 114 19.54 -11.33 -0.33
C ARG A 114 19.70 -11.96 1.05
N ASN A 115 20.80 -12.67 1.28
CA ASN A 115 21.04 -13.35 2.56
C ASN A 115 21.15 -12.35 3.71
N LYS A 116 21.79 -11.18 3.47
CA LYS A 116 21.83 -10.11 4.46
C LYS A 116 20.43 -9.57 4.78
N PHE A 117 19.61 -9.31 3.76
CA PHE A 117 18.26 -8.79 3.94
C PHE A 117 17.30 -9.80 4.57
N GLN A 118 17.49 -11.09 4.34
CA GLN A 118 16.74 -12.15 5.04
C GLN A 118 17.02 -12.14 6.55
N ALA A 119 18.25 -11.88 6.94
CA ALA A 119 18.62 -11.78 8.36
C ALA A 119 18.06 -10.49 9.03
N GLU A 120 17.81 -9.43 8.24
CA GLU A 120 17.23 -8.17 8.73
C GLU A 120 15.69 -8.25 8.92
N ASN A 121 15.00 -9.22 8.31
CA ASN A 121 13.55 -9.35 8.38
C ASN A 121 13.10 -9.82 9.78
N SER A 122 12.85 -8.87 10.66
CA SER A 122 12.17 -9.11 11.93
C SER A 122 10.65 -9.00 11.76
N PHE A 123 9.91 -9.85 12.47
CA PHE A 123 8.45 -9.79 12.57
C PHE A 123 8.01 -8.40 13.02
N ASN A 124 7.19 -7.72 12.22
CA ASN A 124 6.69 -6.39 12.54
C ASN A 124 5.24 -6.49 13.06
N ASN A 125 4.96 -5.90 14.23
CA ASN A 125 3.61 -5.89 14.86
C ASN A 125 2.54 -5.28 13.92
N ILE A 126 2.90 -4.37 13.05
CA ILE A 126 2.02 -3.78 12.02
C ILE A 126 1.38 -4.86 11.14
N ASN A 127 2.15 -5.89 10.77
CA ASN A 127 1.64 -7.00 9.94
C ASN A 127 0.56 -7.81 10.67
N ILE A 128 0.62 -7.92 11.98
CA ILE A 128 -0.38 -8.65 12.80
C ILE A 128 -1.70 -7.88 12.82
N GLU A 129 -1.65 -6.56 13.04
CA GLU A 129 -2.84 -5.70 13.04
C GLU A 129 -3.49 -5.69 11.65
N LEU A 130 -2.71 -5.53 10.58
CA LEU A 130 -3.21 -5.54 9.20
C LEU A 130 -3.80 -6.90 8.82
N HIS A 131 -3.17 -8.00 9.18
CA HIS A 131 -3.69 -9.34 8.90
C HIS A 131 -5.03 -9.56 9.61
N SER A 132 -5.12 -9.16 10.88
CA SER A 132 -6.36 -9.26 11.65
C SER A 132 -7.46 -8.36 11.08
N ALA A 133 -7.12 -7.15 10.64
CA ALA A 133 -8.06 -6.23 9.99
C ALA A 133 -8.55 -6.80 8.65
N ALA A 134 -7.67 -7.37 7.81
CA ALA A 134 -8.02 -7.89 6.48
C ALA A 134 -9.09 -8.98 6.54
N ILE A 135 -9.05 -9.87 7.54
CA ILE A 135 -10.07 -10.90 7.75
C ILE A 135 -11.45 -10.25 8.02
N LEU A 136 -11.47 -9.22 8.86
CA LEU A 136 -12.69 -8.48 9.19
C LEU A 136 -13.18 -7.64 8.00
N GLU A 137 -12.30 -7.12 7.16
CA GLU A 137 -12.68 -6.39 5.95
C GLU A 137 -13.48 -7.25 4.97
N VAL A 138 -13.08 -8.51 4.81
CA VAL A 138 -13.84 -9.45 3.97
C VAL A 138 -15.24 -9.63 4.54
N GLN A 139 -15.38 -9.83 5.85
CA GLN A 139 -16.67 -9.97 6.50
C GLN A 139 -17.50 -8.67 6.38
N TYR A 140 -16.86 -7.51 6.53
CA TYR A 140 -17.49 -6.21 6.32
C TYR A 140 -18.07 -6.05 4.92
N GLN A 141 -17.32 -6.44 3.88
CA GLN A 141 -17.80 -6.37 2.50
C GLN A 141 -19.02 -7.26 2.25
N TYR A 142 -19.04 -8.47 2.81
CA TYR A 142 -20.22 -9.33 2.73
C TYR A 142 -21.44 -8.70 3.42
N LYS A 143 -21.26 -8.07 4.59
CA LYS A 143 -22.35 -7.38 5.28
C LYS A 143 -22.87 -6.16 4.52
N LEU A 144 -21.99 -5.43 3.84
CA LEU A 144 -22.41 -4.36 2.93
C LEU A 144 -23.20 -4.91 1.74
N TRP A 145 -22.78 -6.03 1.18
CA TRP A 145 -23.51 -6.69 0.09
C TRP A 145 -24.91 -7.12 0.51
N ASP A 146 -25.04 -7.70 1.71
CA ASP A 146 -26.31 -8.10 2.30
C ASP A 146 -27.18 -6.90 2.76
N LYS A 147 -26.66 -5.67 2.70
CA LYS A 147 -27.26 -4.44 3.24
C LYS A 147 -27.53 -4.50 4.76
N ASP A 148 -26.82 -5.37 5.47
CA ASP A 148 -26.85 -5.49 6.92
C ASP A 148 -25.90 -4.43 7.54
N TYR A 149 -26.36 -3.17 7.54
CA TYR A 149 -25.53 -2.04 7.96
C TYR A 149 -25.19 -2.07 9.45
N THR A 150 -26.06 -2.65 10.27
CA THR A 150 -25.82 -2.79 11.72
C THR A 150 -24.66 -3.75 12.00
N ALA A 151 -24.65 -4.91 11.34
CA ALA A 151 -23.53 -5.84 11.45
C ALA A 151 -22.25 -5.26 10.82
N ALA A 152 -22.36 -4.54 9.71
CA ALA A 152 -21.24 -3.87 9.09
C ALA A 152 -20.59 -2.83 10.02
N ILE A 153 -21.39 -2.04 10.76
CA ILE A 153 -20.90 -1.10 11.78
C ILE A 153 -20.13 -1.85 12.87
N THR A 154 -20.70 -2.93 13.41
CA THR A 154 -20.04 -3.73 14.46
C THR A 154 -18.68 -4.25 14.00
N ILE A 155 -18.55 -4.67 12.74
CA ILE A 155 -17.29 -5.14 12.18
C ILE A 155 -16.32 -3.96 11.97
N ALA A 156 -16.80 -2.84 11.45
CA ALA A 156 -15.98 -1.64 11.24
C ALA A 156 -15.40 -1.09 12.56
N GLU A 157 -16.19 -1.11 13.65
CA GLU A 157 -15.74 -0.74 14.99
C GLU A 157 -14.65 -1.69 15.51
N LYS A 158 -14.77 -2.99 15.24
CA LYS A 158 -13.71 -3.97 15.57
C LYS A 158 -12.41 -3.67 14.81
N ILE A 159 -12.49 -3.41 13.50
CA ILE A 159 -11.33 -3.04 12.70
C ILE A 159 -10.69 -1.76 13.27
N PHE A 160 -11.48 -0.74 13.52
CA PHE A 160 -11.02 0.52 14.11
C PHE A 160 -10.31 0.30 15.46
N SER A 161 -10.78 -0.64 16.28
CA SER A 161 -10.20 -0.94 17.59
C SER A 161 -8.87 -1.72 17.52
N ILE A 162 -8.65 -2.50 16.45
CA ILE A 162 -7.43 -3.27 16.24
C ILE A 162 -6.28 -2.38 15.77
N LEU A 163 -6.57 -1.39 14.92
CA LEU A 163 -5.59 -0.50 14.31
C LEU A 163 -5.08 0.52 15.34
N LYS A 164 -4.07 0.15 16.13
CA LYS A 164 -3.50 0.97 17.21
C LYS A 164 -2.16 1.57 16.85
N ASP A 165 -1.42 0.91 15.96
CA ASP A 165 -0.09 1.34 15.57
C ASP A 165 -0.13 2.74 14.96
N ARG A 166 0.88 3.56 15.28
CA ARG A 166 0.97 4.95 14.82
C ARG A 166 1.06 5.05 13.30
N ASP A 167 1.74 4.09 12.66
CA ASP A 167 1.91 4.06 11.21
C ASP A 167 0.62 3.66 10.48
N LEU A 168 -0.35 3.07 11.21
CA LEU A 168 -1.70 2.76 10.71
C LEU A 168 -2.72 3.85 11.00
N PHE A 169 -2.31 4.97 11.56
CA PHE A 169 -3.22 6.04 11.98
C PHE A 169 -4.07 6.58 10.82
N GLY A 170 -3.48 6.76 9.64
CA GLY A 170 -4.22 7.18 8.44
C GLY A 170 -5.28 6.16 8.02
N TYR A 171 -4.95 4.87 8.08
CA TYR A 171 -5.90 3.80 7.79
C TYR A 171 -7.03 3.72 8.81
N ARG A 172 -6.74 3.97 10.06
CA ARG A 172 -7.75 4.11 11.11
C ARG A 172 -8.72 5.25 10.81
N GLN A 173 -8.26 6.38 10.28
CA GLN A 173 -9.13 7.50 9.87
C GLN A 173 -10.00 7.15 8.65
N TYR A 174 -9.52 6.33 7.74
CA TYR A 174 -10.36 5.77 6.70
C TYR A 174 -11.55 4.97 7.28
N TRP A 175 -11.34 4.22 8.35
CA TRP A 175 -12.42 3.50 9.03
C TRP A 175 -13.38 4.44 9.77
N ASN A 176 -12.93 5.57 10.29
CA ASN A 176 -13.83 6.64 10.75
C ASN A 176 -14.77 7.11 9.62
N TYR A 177 -14.22 7.34 8.42
CA TYR A 177 -15.04 7.71 7.27
C TYR A 177 -16.06 6.61 6.91
N GLN A 178 -15.67 5.35 6.93
CA GLN A 178 -16.58 4.22 6.66
C GLN A 178 -17.69 4.15 7.72
N LEU A 179 -17.38 4.29 8.99
CA LEU A 179 -18.35 4.35 10.08
C LEU A 179 -19.33 5.51 9.90
N GLY A 180 -18.83 6.69 9.60
CA GLY A 180 -19.67 7.86 9.31
C GLY A 180 -20.64 7.58 8.16
N SER A 181 -20.16 6.94 7.09
CA SER A 181 -20.98 6.58 5.92
C SER A 181 -22.07 5.56 6.26
N LEU A 182 -21.79 4.59 7.12
CA LEU A 182 -22.76 3.59 7.55
C LEU A 182 -23.83 4.21 8.46
N TYR A 183 -23.44 5.02 9.43
CA TYR A 183 -24.40 5.73 10.28
C TYR A 183 -25.28 6.69 9.48
N ASN A 184 -24.71 7.36 8.46
CA ASN A 184 -25.50 8.18 7.54
C ASN A 184 -26.53 7.35 6.77
N ARG A 185 -26.18 6.13 6.31
CA ARG A 185 -27.15 5.22 5.67
C ARG A 185 -28.26 4.81 6.61
N LEU A 186 -27.96 4.49 7.87
CA LEU A 186 -28.98 4.19 8.86
C LEU A 186 -29.88 5.41 9.12
N TYR A 187 -29.32 6.61 9.20
CA TYR A 187 -30.10 7.85 9.32
C TYR A 187 -31.09 8.01 8.16
N LEU A 188 -30.63 7.82 6.92
CA LEU A 188 -31.49 7.95 5.74
C LEU A 188 -32.59 6.88 5.68
N ASN A 189 -32.38 5.71 6.27
CA ASN A 189 -33.37 4.63 6.29
C ASN A 189 -34.39 4.77 7.43
N GLU A 190 -33.96 5.23 8.61
CA GLU A 190 -34.74 5.18 9.84
C GLU A 190 -35.11 6.57 10.36
N ASN A 191 -34.56 7.63 9.78
CA ASN A 191 -34.73 9.04 10.18
C ASN A 191 -34.48 9.29 11.69
N ASN A 192 -33.55 8.53 12.29
CA ASN A 192 -33.19 8.67 13.70
C ASN A 192 -32.04 9.67 13.86
N PRO A 193 -32.27 10.84 14.54
CA PRO A 193 -31.25 11.90 14.69
C PRO A 193 -29.94 11.43 15.34
N LEU A 194 -30.00 10.40 16.19
CA LEU A 194 -28.80 9.84 16.84
C LEU A 194 -27.80 9.30 15.81
N TYR A 195 -28.30 8.73 14.70
CA TYR A 195 -27.40 8.24 13.64
C TYR A 195 -26.74 9.39 12.87
N ALA A 196 -27.44 10.50 12.67
CA ALA A 196 -26.86 11.70 12.06
C ALA A 196 -25.75 12.29 12.94
N GLU A 197 -25.97 12.33 14.26
CA GLU A 197 -24.96 12.79 15.23
C GLU A 197 -23.71 11.91 15.19
N LYS A 198 -23.88 10.58 15.25
CA LYS A 198 -22.77 9.63 15.15
C LYS A 198 -22.03 9.74 13.82
N ALA A 199 -22.75 9.86 12.70
CA ALA A 199 -22.13 10.06 11.39
C ALA A 199 -21.26 11.31 11.36
N ASN A 200 -21.78 12.43 11.86
CA ASN A 200 -21.05 13.70 11.91
C ASN A 200 -19.81 13.64 12.82
N ALA A 201 -19.89 12.93 13.95
CA ALA A 201 -18.76 12.72 14.84
C ALA A 201 -17.61 11.97 14.13
N HIS A 202 -17.93 10.88 13.43
CA HIS A 202 -16.95 10.10 12.68
C HIS A 202 -16.38 10.88 11.49
N TYR A 203 -17.20 11.61 10.74
CA TYR A 203 -16.74 12.46 9.65
C TYR A 203 -15.80 13.56 10.14
N SER A 204 -16.10 14.18 11.27
CA SER A 204 -15.25 15.21 11.87
C SER A 204 -13.89 14.65 12.29
N GLN A 205 -13.85 13.44 12.84
CA GLN A 205 -12.59 12.77 13.19
C GLN A 205 -11.77 12.43 11.94
N ALA A 206 -12.39 11.93 10.89
CA ALA A 206 -11.72 11.65 9.62
C ALA A 206 -11.17 12.95 9.00
N ALA A 207 -11.97 14.03 9.02
CA ALA A 207 -11.60 15.34 8.47
C ALA A 207 -10.47 16.01 9.25
N ALA A 208 -10.43 15.89 10.57
CA ALA A 208 -9.38 16.47 11.42
C ALA A 208 -7.98 15.98 11.07
N PHE A 209 -7.87 14.77 10.54
CA PHE A 209 -6.60 14.23 10.05
C PHE A 209 -6.22 14.75 8.66
N SER A 210 -7.17 15.35 7.94
CA SER A 210 -7.09 15.60 6.49
C SER A 210 -7.17 17.06 6.10
N ASN A 211 -6.12 17.84 6.30
CA ASN A 211 -6.07 19.22 5.81
C ASN A 211 -6.06 19.38 4.28
N THR A 212 -5.90 18.30 3.51
CA THR A 212 -5.70 18.34 2.04
C THR A 212 -6.87 17.80 1.22
N ILE A 213 -7.90 17.21 1.86
CA ILE A 213 -9.08 16.71 1.14
C ILE A 213 -10.29 17.58 1.52
N ASN A 214 -10.49 18.65 0.77
CA ASN A 214 -11.56 19.62 1.06
C ASN A 214 -12.96 19.00 1.14
N TRP A 215 -13.25 17.94 0.39
CA TRP A 215 -14.55 17.30 0.44
C TRP A 215 -14.83 16.57 1.78
N PHE A 216 -13.81 16.10 2.50
CA PHE A 216 -13.99 15.56 3.85
C PHE A 216 -14.50 16.61 4.82
N ASN A 217 -14.02 17.85 4.68
CA ASN A 217 -14.44 18.96 5.52
C ASN A 217 -15.90 19.36 5.29
N ASN A 218 -16.46 18.98 4.13
CA ASN A 218 -17.83 19.28 3.74
C ASN A 218 -18.81 18.13 3.98
N LEU A 219 -18.31 16.97 4.45
CA LEU A 219 -19.19 15.85 4.81
C LEU A 219 -19.90 16.17 6.13
N LYS A 220 -21.14 16.57 6.01
CA LYS A 220 -22.07 16.73 7.15
C LYS A 220 -23.40 16.14 6.77
N VAL A 221 -23.97 15.38 7.68
CA VAL A 221 -25.35 14.95 7.56
C VAL A 221 -26.23 16.11 7.94
N GLN A 222 -27.07 16.57 7.03
CA GLN A 222 -28.06 17.60 7.33
C GLN A 222 -29.27 16.88 7.95
N THR A 223 -29.58 17.22 9.19
CA THR A 223 -30.85 16.83 9.81
C THR A 223 -31.91 17.82 9.38
N GLU A 224 -33.03 17.33 8.87
CA GLU A 224 -34.21 18.17 8.67
C GLU A 224 -34.60 18.80 10.00
N LYS A 225 -34.81 20.14 10.01
CA LYS A 225 -35.22 20.90 11.18
C LYS A 225 -36.72 20.70 11.41
#